data_73c4614cfff009a252e097e462032e76
#
_entry.id   73c4614cfff009a252e097e462032e76
#
_cell.length_a   1.000
_cell.length_b   1.000
_cell.length_c   1.000
_cell.angle_alpha   90.00
_cell.angle_beta   90.00
_cell.angle_gamma   90.00
#
_symmetry.space_group_name_H-M   'P 1'
#
loop_
_entity.id
_entity.type
_entity.pdbx_description
1 polymer ?
#
loop_
_entity_poly.entity_id
_entity_poly.type
_entity_poly.pdbx_seq_one_letter_code
_entity_poly.pdbx_strand_id
1 'polypeptide(L)'
;MAAKAGPRRVQAVVALRLLEVIRDRDLPREILEDEDPARTMPRRFGLSDVVERQIRAYREHARKKVRLSDGEIAGLFRFVIRRPDAEEVFHQVGRLLASDERPRRITRLLPRRMQLALARARTASRLQALFGRAVGGFGRGPFVVEGRALFFIESDPGGDACHLLSGFSQEVLERAMGAPARVTHTQCQSRGDPLCRWEAEVGEGYTRVVDLSNAEAEA
;
A
#
# COMPACT_ATOMS: atom_id res chain seq x y z
N MET A 1 -14.06 20.75 21.81
CA MET A 1 -12.81 20.25 22.43
C MET A 1 -11.90 19.77 21.30
N ALA A 2 -10.80 20.48 21.01
CA ALA A 2 -9.83 20.04 20.01
C ALA A 2 -9.10 18.80 20.53
N ALA A 3 -9.25 17.67 19.82
CA ALA A 3 -8.55 16.46 20.14
C ALA A 3 -7.03 16.75 20.11
N LYS A 4 -6.33 16.44 21.19
CA LYS A 4 -4.89 16.57 21.30
C LYS A 4 -4.24 15.83 20.13
N ALA A 5 -3.60 16.55 19.21
CA ALA A 5 -2.93 15.95 18.07
C ALA A 5 -1.88 14.95 18.59
N GLY A 6 -2.07 13.69 18.29
CA GLY A 6 -1.12 12.63 18.65
C GLY A 6 0.25 12.84 18.00
N PRO A 7 1.25 12.04 18.39
CA PRO A 7 2.61 12.19 17.88
C PRO A 7 2.65 12.04 16.36
N ARG A 8 3.34 12.95 15.68
CA ARG A 8 3.54 12.93 14.23
C ARG A 8 4.62 11.92 13.87
N ARG A 9 4.25 10.78 13.35
CA ARG A 9 5.15 9.65 13.07
C ARG A 9 5.15 9.20 11.63
N VAL A 10 3.99 9.25 10.95
CA VAL A 10 3.80 8.68 9.62
C VAL A 10 4.29 9.65 8.55
N GLN A 11 5.09 9.19 7.61
CA GLN A 11 5.55 10.03 6.50
C GLN A 11 4.37 10.44 5.60
N ALA A 12 4.33 11.70 5.17
CA ALA A 12 3.28 12.24 4.31
C ALA A 12 3.15 11.52 2.96
N VAL A 13 4.18 10.80 2.52
CA VAL A 13 4.14 9.98 1.31
C VAL A 13 3.07 8.88 1.39
N VAL A 14 2.74 8.38 2.58
CA VAL A 14 1.67 7.38 2.76
C VAL A 14 0.31 7.97 2.36
N ALA A 15 0.00 9.18 2.86
CA ALA A 15 -1.22 9.89 2.49
C ALA A 15 -1.23 10.27 1.00
N LEU A 16 -0.10 10.70 0.47
CA LEU A 16 0.04 11.04 -0.94
C LEU A 16 -0.29 9.84 -1.83
N ARG A 17 0.34 8.68 -1.61
CA ARG A 17 0.10 7.47 -2.41
C ARG A 17 -1.33 6.97 -2.31
N LEU A 18 -1.92 7.07 -1.12
CA LEU A 18 -3.33 6.70 -0.92
C LEU A 18 -4.26 7.55 -1.81
N LEU A 19 -4.10 8.86 -1.80
CA LEU A 19 -4.93 9.76 -2.61
C LEU A 19 -4.64 9.64 -4.12
N GLU A 20 -3.39 9.42 -4.51
CA GLU A 20 -3.03 9.18 -5.92
C GLU A 20 -3.68 7.92 -6.44
N VAL A 21 -3.65 6.80 -5.69
CA VAL A 21 -4.32 5.54 -6.09
C VAL A 21 -5.82 5.72 -6.20
N ILE A 22 -6.47 6.38 -5.23
CA ILE A 22 -7.91 6.65 -5.28
C ILE A 22 -8.25 7.45 -6.55
N ARG A 23 -7.54 8.55 -6.78
CA ARG A 23 -7.74 9.38 -7.96
C ARG A 23 -7.63 8.56 -9.24
N ASP A 24 -6.56 7.78 -9.38
CA ASP A 24 -6.27 7.03 -10.60
C ASP A 24 -7.28 5.90 -10.85
N ARG A 25 -7.88 5.33 -9.79
CA ARG A 25 -8.95 4.35 -9.89
C ARG A 25 -10.32 4.97 -10.18
N ASP A 26 -10.55 6.18 -9.71
CA ASP A 26 -11.80 6.91 -9.93
C ASP A 26 -11.81 7.67 -11.28
N LEU A 27 -10.67 7.73 -11.99
CA LEU A 27 -10.63 8.25 -13.34
C LEU A 27 -11.28 7.24 -14.30
N PRO A 28 -12.20 7.67 -15.18
CA PRO A 28 -12.78 6.79 -16.18
C PRO A 28 -11.70 6.32 -17.16
N ARG A 29 -11.83 5.11 -17.63
CA ARG A 29 -10.90 4.50 -18.60
C ARG A 29 -11.07 5.08 -20.01
N GLU A 30 -12.26 5.59 -20.32
CA GLU A 30 -12.58 6.21 -21.61
C GLU A 30 -12.75 7.71 -21.43
N ILE A 31 -11.96 8.47 -22.19
CA ILE A 31 -12.06 9.92 -22.29
C ILE A 31 -12.73 10.19 -23.64
N LEU A 32 -13.86 10.89 -23.66
CA LEU A 32 -14.48 11.33 -24.89
C LEU A 32 -13.59 12.39 -25.55
N GLU A 33 -13.43 12.31 -26.87
CA GLU A 33 -12.45 13.13 -27.64
C GLU A 33 -12.56 14.65 -27.41
N ASP A 34 -13.76 15.13 -27.02
CA ASP A 34 -14.03 16.55 -26.77
C ASP A 34 -13.93 16.98 -25.30
N GLU A 35 -13.52 16.07 -24.39
CA GLU A 35 -13.45 16.39 -22.95
C GLU A 35 -12.03 16.80 -22.53
N ASP A 36 -11.90 17.97 -21.91
CA ASP A 36 -10.70 18.34 -21.14
C ASP A 36 -10.71 17.57 -19.79
N PRO A 37 -9.90 16.50 -19.67
CA PRO A 37 -9.90 15.65 -18.48
C PRO A 37 -9.63 16.43 -17.19
N ALA A 38 -8.82 17.48 -17.27
CA ALA A 38 -8.46 18.27 -16.11
C ALA A 38 -9.60 19.09 -15.54
N ARG A 39 -10.59 19.44 -16.37
CA ARG A 39 -11.72 20.31 -15.99
C ARG A 39 -13.04 19.57 -15.84
N THR A 40 -13.30 18.62 -16.71
CA THR A 40 -14.63 17.97 -16.80
C THR A 40 -14.73 16.80 -15.83
N MET A 41 -13.66 16.03 -15.69
CA MET A 41 -13.59 14.85 -14.84
C MET A 41 -13.83 15.12 -13.35
N PRO A 42 -13.18 16.11 -12.72
CA PRO A 42 -13.38 16.37 -11.30
C PRO A 42 -14.86 16.66 -10.95
N ARG A 43 -15.58 17.30 -11.88
CA ARG A 43 -17.00 17.64 -11.69
C ARG A 43 -17.92 16.46 -11.93
N ARG A 44 -17.64 15.63 -12.94
CA ARG A 44 -18.50 14.51 -13.37
C ARG A 44 -18.44 13.34 -12.39
N PHE A 45 -17.30 13.11 -11.73
CA PHE A 45 -17.07 11.98 -10.82
C PHE A 45 -16.99 12.37 -9.34
N GLY A 46 -17.36 13.60 -8.99
CA GLY A 46 -17.26 14.07 -7.60
C GLY A 46 -15.84 14.22 -7.07
N LEU A 47 -14.83 14.03 -7.94
CA LEU A 47 -13.45 14.38 -7.65
C LEU A 47 -13.38 15.91 -7.59
N SER A 48 -13.63 16.46 -6.39
CA SER A 48 -13.60 17.90 -6.20
C SER A 48 -12.16 18.42 -6.31
N ASP A 49 -12.00 19.71 -6.67
CA ASP A 49 -10.72 20.44 -6.57
C ASP A 49 -10.03 20.26 -5.19
N VAL A 50 -10.77 19.78 -4.20
CA VAL A 50 -10.27 19.46 -2.85
C VAL A 50 -9.29 18.31 -2.89
N VAL A 51 -9.60 17.22 -3.60
CA VAL A 51 -8.70 16.03 -3.70
C VAL A 51 -7.40 16.43 -4.40
N GLU A 52 -7.48 17.14 -5.51
CA GLU A 52 -6.29 17.61 -6.22
C GLU A 52 -5.46 18.61 -5.40
N ARG A 53 -6.11 19.50 -4.65
CA ARG A 53 -5.40 20.38 -3.71
C ARG A 53 -4.72 19.59 -2.60
N GLN A 54 -5.37 18.56 -2.08
CA GLN A 54 -4.78 17.69 -1.05
C GLN A 54 -3.59 16.90 -1.59
N ILE A 55 -3.70 16.33 -2.79
CA ILE A 55 -2.57 15.63 -3.46
C ILE A 55 -1.38 16.60 -3.61
N ARG A 56 -1.61 17.84 -4.08
CA ARG A 56 -0.54 18.84 -4.17
C ARG A 56 0.08 19.16 -2.81
N ALA A 57 -0.74 19.34 -1.78
CA ALA A 57 -0.26 19.62 -0.43
C ALA A 57 0.56 18.45 0.14
N TYR A 58 0.08 17.20 0.01
CA TYR A 58 0.83 16.03 0.48
C TYR A 58 2.09 15.76 -0.35
N ARG A 59 2.11 16.11 -1.63
CA ARG A 59 3.32 16.04 -2.45
C ARG A 59 4.39 17.01 -1.94
N GLU A 60 4.00 18.21 -1.57
CA GLU A 60 4.91 19.20 -0.96
C GLU A 60 5.38 18.72 0.44
N HIS A 61 4.46 18.19 1.26
CA HIS A 61 4.80 17.61 2.56
C HIS A 61 5.76 16.43 2.42
N ALA A 62 5.57 15.56 1.42
CA ALA A 62 6.46 14.43 1.17
C ALA A 62 7.87 14.89 0.77
N ARG A 63 7.98 15.93 -0.08
CA ARG A 63 9.27 16.54 -0.45
C ARG A 63 10.01 17.11 0.77
N LYS A 64 9.27 17.75 1.67
CA LYS A 64 9.78 18.33 2.93
C LYS A 64 9.96 17.29 4.05
N LYS A 65 9.68 16.00 3.78
CA LYS A 65 9.72 14.91 4.76
C LYS A 65 8.87 15.17 6.01
N VAL A 66 7.75 15.88 5.84
CA VAL A 66 6.79 16.15 6.92
C VAL A 66 6.20 14.83 7.39
N ARG A 67 5.96 14.72 8.70
CA ARG A 67 5.27 13.59 9.30
C ARG A 67 3.86 13.99 9.74
N LEU A 68 2.93 13.06 9.55
CA LEU A 68 1.53 13.18 9.93
C LEU A 68 1.28 12.48 11.26
N SER A 69 0.24 12.89 11.98
CA SER A 69 -0.23 12.20 13.17
C SER A 69 -0.98 10.91 12.81
N ASP A 70 -1.06 10.00 13.77
CA ASP A 70 -1.83 8.76 13.62
C ASP A 70 -3.30 9.06 13.32
N GLY A 71 -3.87 10.12 13.92
CA GLY A 71 -5.26 10.53 13.69
C GLY A 71 -5.52 11.03 12.27
N GLU A 72 -4.58 11.78 11.67
CA GLU A 72 -4.67 12.24 10.28
C GLU A 72 -4.70 11.03 9.32
N ILE A 73 -3.81 10.06 9.52
CA ILE A 73 -3.77 8.85 8.68
C ILE A 73 -4.98 7.95 8.92
N ALA A 74 -5.40 7.75 10.17
CA ALA A 74 -6.60 6.98 10.48
C ALA A 74 -7.87 7.58 9.85
N GLY A 75 -7.93 8.92 9.75
CA GLY A 75 -9.01 9.61 9.03
C GLY A 75 -9.05 9.25 7.55
N LEU A 76 -7.88 9.25 6.89
CA LEU A 76 -7.75 8.86 5.48
C LEU A 76 -8.06 7.37 5.27
N PHE A 77 -7.58 6.50 6.16
CA PHE A 77 -7.87 5.06 6.08
C PHE A 77 -9.36 4.79 6.21
N ARG A 78 -10.05 5.43 7.17
CA ARG A 78 -11.52 5.31 7.32
C ARG A 78 -12.30 5.75 6.08
N PHE A 79 -11.78 6.74 5.36
CA PHE A 79 -12.38 7.15 4.08
C PHE A 79 -12.27 6.04 3.03
N VAL A 80 -11.10 5.37 2.95
CA VAL A 80 -10.87 4.29 1.99
C VAL A 80 -11.63 3.01 2.35
N ILE A 81 -11.67 2.62 3.62
CA ILE A 81 -12.36 1.40 4.11
C ILE A 81 -13.87 1.39 3.74
N ARG A 82 -14.47 2.55 3.51
CA ARG A 82 -15.88 2.64 3.06
C ARG A 82 -16.08 2.33 1.58
N ARG A 83 -15.02 2.16 0.83
CA ARG A 83 -15.08 1.87 -0.60
C ARG A 83 -15.24 0.37 -0.84
N PRO A 84 -15.97 -0.04 -1.88
CA PRO A 84 -16.10 -1.47 -2.23
C PRO A 84 -14.79 -2.09 -2.71
N ASP A 85 -13.83 -1.26 -3.18
CA ASP A 85 -12.52 -1.66 -3.68
C ASP A 85 -11.37 -1.36 -2.68
N ALA A 86 -11.68 -1.28 -1.38
CA ALA A 86 -10.72 -0.87 -0.35
C ALA A 86 -9.48 -1.78 -0.29
N GLU A 87 -9.67 -3.10 -0.37
CA GLU A 87 -8.58 -4.09 -0.36
C GLU A 87 -7.56 -3.83 -1.48
N GLU A 88 -8.05 -3.64 -2.71
CA GLU A 88 -7.20 -3.39 -3.88
C GLU A 88 -6.50 -2.03 -3.80
N VAL A 89 -7.20 -1.00 -3.29
CA VAL A 89 -6.59 0.31 -3.06
C VAL A 89 -5.43 0.18 -2.09
N PHE A 90 -5.64 -0.45 -0.93
CA PHE A 90 -4.57 -0.63 0.06
C PHE A 90 -3.43 -1.49 -0.48
N HIS A 91 -3.73 -2.57 -1.20
CA HIS A 91 -2.72 -3.41 -1.82
C HIS A 91 -1.86 -2.61 -2.81
N GLN A 92 -2.48 -1.83 -3.69
CA GLN A 92 -1.77 -1.01 -4.67
C GLN A 92 -0.93 0.09 -3.99
N VAL A 93 -1.46 0.74 -2.94
CA VAL A 93 -0.69 1.70 -2.13
C VAL A 93 0.54 1.05 -1.53
N GLY A 94 0.39 -0.16 -0.97
CA GLY A 94 1.51 -0.93 -0.44
C GLY A 94 2.61 -1.14 -1.49
N ARG A 95 2.24 -1.59 -2.68
CA ARG A 95 3.18 -1.78 -3.79
C ARG A 95 3.92 -0.49 -4.15
N LEU A 96 3.21 0.62 -4.30
CA LEU A 96 3.81 1.91 -4.62
C LEU A 96 4.79 2.39 -3.54
N LEU A 97 4.44 2.26 -2.26
CA LEU A 97 5.32 2.63 -1.15
C LEU A 97 6.61 1.81 -1.12
N ALA A 98 6.57 0.55 -1.55
CA ALA A 98 7.74 -0.31 -1.68
C ALA A 98 8.55 0.01 -2.94
N SER A 99 7.89 0.46 -4.02
CA SER A 99 8.51 0.72 -5.31
C SER A 99 9.36 1.99 -5.36
N ASP A 100 9.15 2.92 -4.43
CA ASP A 100 9.90 4.20 -4.36
C ASP A 100 11.42 4.00 -4.09
N GLU A 101 11.86 2.79 -3.77
CA GLU A 101 13.27 2.45 -3.63
C GLU A 101 13.85 1.86 -4.91
N ARG A 102 15.04 2.35 -5.30
CA ARG A 102 15.78 1.78 -6.41
C ARG A 102 16.30 0.39 -6.05
N PRO A 103 15.97 -0.67 -6.82
CA PRO A 103 16.51 -2.00 -6.56
C PRO A 103 18.03 -1.99 -6.79
N ARG A 104 18.79 -2.50 -5.82
CA ARG A 104 20.21 -2.79 -6.06
C ARG A 104 20.30 -4.06 -6.89
N ARG A 105 20.70 -3.96 -8.16
CA ARG A 105 20.85 -5.10 -9.11
C ARG A 105 21.71 -6.25 -8.56
N ILE A 106 22.67 -5.94 -7.69
CA ILE A 106 23.59 -6.90 -7.05
C ILE A 106 22.88 -7.96 -6.20
N THR A 107 21.66 -7.67 -5.68
CA THR A 107 20.95 -8.62 -4.82
C THR A 107 20.51 -9.89 -5.54
N ARG A 108 20.31 -9.85 -6.86
CA ARG A 108 19.88 -11.02 -7.65
C ARG A 108 20.98 -12.10 -7.79
N LEU A 109 22.24 -11.74 -7.53
CA LEU A 109 23.37 -12.67 -7.59
C LEU A 109 23.61 -13.42 -6.27
N LEU A 110 22.88 -13.04 -5.20
CA LEU A 110 23.01 -13.66 -3.89
C LEU A 110 22.25 -15.00 -3.82
N PRO A 111 22.68 -15.95 -3.00
CA PRO A 111 21.90 -17.15 -2.71
C PRO A 111 20.49 -16.80 -2.20
N ARG A 112 19.48 -17.61 -2.56
CA ARG A 112 18.05 -17.36 -2.24
C ARG A 112 17.81 -17.04 -0.76
N ARG A 113 18.49 -17.74 0.16
CA ARG A 113 18.39 -17.48 1.60
C ARG A 113 18.83 -16.06 1.98
N MET A 114 19.90 -15.56 1.36
CA MET A 114 20.40 -14.21 1.59
C MET A 114 19.48 -13.15 0.98
N GLN A 115 18.91 -13.42 -0.20
CA GLN A 115 17.91 -12.54 -0.82
C GLN A 115 16.71 -12.38 0.10
N LEU A 116 16.18 -13.48 0.66
CA LEU A 116 15.05 -13.45 1.61
C LEU A 116 15.41 -12.71 2.90
N ALA A 117 16.58 -12.95 3.48
CA ALA A 117 17.03 -12.24 4.68
C ALA A 117 17.12 -10.73 4.43
N LEU A 118 17.65 -10.33 3.28
CA LEU A 118 17.74 -8.93 2.88
C LEU A 118 16.35 -8.31 2.62
N ALA A 119 15.42 -9.07 1.99
CA ALA A 119 14.06 -8.64 1.80
C ALA A 119 13.35 -8.40 3.14
N ARG A 120 13.52 -9.31 4.12
CA ARG A 120 13.00 -9.16 5.49
C ARG A 120 13.53 -7.88 6.15
N ALA A 121 14.84 -7.68 6.15
CA ALA A 121 15.47 -6.51 6.74
C ALA A 121 14.99 -5.20 6.09
N ARG A 122 14.87 -5.19 4.76
CA ARG A 122 14.35 -4.03 4.01
C ARG A 122 12.89 -3.73 4.34
N THR A 123 12.04 -4.76 4.37
CA THR A 123 10.63 -4.61 4.73
C THR A 123 10.50 -3.99 6.11
N ALA A 124 11.17 -4.54 7.12
CA ALA A 124 11.12 -4.01 8.50
C ALA A 124 11.62 -2.56 8.57
N SER A 125 12.80 -2.29 8.03
CA SER A 125 13.40 -0.95 8.05
C SER A 125 12.54 0.09 7.33
N ARG A 126 11.99 -0.26 6.17
CA ARG A 126 11.19 0.65 5.38
C ARG A 126 9.83 0.95 6.02
N LEU A 127 9.14 -0.09 6.51
CA LEU A 127 7.89 0.09 7.24
C LEU A 127 8.10 0.96 8.49
N GLN A 128 9.19 0.71 9.25
CA GLN A 128 9.54 1.55 10.39
C GLN A 128 9.82 3.00 9.98
N ALA A 129 10.50 3.23 8.87
CA ALA A 129 10.76 4.57 8.36
C ALA A 129 9.47 5.29 7.94
N LEU A 130 8.55 4.60 7.25
CA LEU A 130 7.28 5.15 6.78
C LEU A 130 6.33 5.49 7.92
N PHE A 131 6.19 4.59 8.89
CA PHE A 131 5.19 4.72 9.97
C PHE A 131 5.78 5.25 11.28
N GLY A 132 7.10 5.43 11.38
CA GLY A 132 7.78 5.95 12.57
C GLY A 132 7.71 5.03 13.79
N ARG A 133 7.34 3.75 13.55
CA ARG A 133 7.28 2.68 14.54
C ARG A 133 7.46 1.33 13.85
N ALA A 134 7.77 0.29 14.62
CA ALA A 134 7.74 -1.07 14.10
C ALA A 134 6.31 -1.43 13.68
N VAL A 135 6.15 -1.87 12.44
CA VAL A 135 4.89 -2.36 11.88
C VAL A 135 5.08 -3.84 11.63
N GLY A 136 4.71 -4.64 12.64
CA GLY A 136 4.92 -6.08 12.61
C GLY A 136 6.38 -6.51 12.82
N GLY A 137 6.59 -7.80 12.77
CA GLY A 137 7.88 -8.48 12.84
C GLY A 137 7.90 -9.67 11.88
N PHE A 138 8.96 -10.46 11.93
CA PHE A 138 9.05 -11.68 11.11
C PHE A 138 8.88 -12.92 11.97
N GLY A 139 7.87 -13.73 11.63
CA GLY A 139 7.60 -15.02 12.22
C GLY A 139 8.53 -16.13 11.71
N ARG A 140 8.23 -17.38 12.14
CA ARG A 140 8.92 -18.57 11.65
C ARG A 140 8.51 -18.85 10.20
N GLY A 141 9.47 -19.05 9.32
CA GLY A 141 9.24 -19.34 7.91
C GLY A 141 10.13 -18.51 6.99
N PRO A 142 10.12 -18.79 5.68
CA PRO A 142 10.98 -18.09 4.71
C PRO A 142 10.69 -16.60 4.65
N PHE A 143 9.41 -16.24 4.55
CA PHE A 143 8.94 -14.87 4.59
C PHE A 143 7.51 -14.82 5.17
N VAL A 144 7.44 -14.71 6.49
CA VAL A 144 6.20 -14.58 7.25
C VAL A 144 6.27 -13.29 8.04
N VAL A 145 5.32 -12.38 7.79
CA VAL A 145 5.18 -11.14 8.54
C VAL A 145 4.06 -11.32 9.57
N GLU A 146 4.29 -10.88 10.79
CA GLU A 146 3.30 -10.93 11.88
C GLU A 146 3.20 -9.54 12.52
N GLY A 147 1.97 -9.11 12.85
CA GLY A 147 1.73 -7.83 13.49
C GLY A 147 0.63 -7.92 14.54
N ARG A 148 0.79 -7.16 15.64
CA ARG A 148 -0.22 -7.04 16.70
C ARG A 148 -0.49 -5.56 16.95
N ALA A 149 -1.74 -5.25 17.32
CA ALA A 149 -2.16 -3.89 17.68
C ALA A 149 -1.72 -2.83 16.63
N LEU A 150 -1.88 -3.15 15.36
CA LEU A 150 -1.58 -2.23 14.29
C LEU A 150 -2.51 -1.02 14.40
N PHE A 151 -1.98 0.17 14.18
CA PHE A 151 -2.66 1.44 14.44
C PHE A 151 -3.96 1.66 13.64
N PHE A 152 -4.19 0.90 12.59
CA PHE A 152 -5.39 0.97 11.75
C PHE A 152 -6.47 -0.06 12.12
N ILE A 153 -6.15 -1.08 12.93
CA ILE A 153 -7.08 -2.17 13.28
C ILE A 153 -8.37 -1.66 13.92
N GLU A 154 -8.26 -0.72 14.87
CA GLU A 154 -9.43 -0.15 15.54
C GLU A 154 -10.40 0.58 14.59
N SER A 155 -9.90 1.04 13.46
CA SER A 155 -10.66 1.78 12.45
C SER A 155 -11.15 0.92 11.29
N ASP A 156 -10.75 -0.36 11.26
CA ASP A 156 -10.89 -1.26 10.12
C ASP A 156 -11.44 -2.62 10.56
N PRO A 157 -12.75 -2.75 10.77
CA PRO A 157 -13.36 -3.99 11.23
C PRO A 157 -13.31 -5.13 10.19
N GLY A 158 -13.16 -4.81 8.91
CA GLY A 158 -13.02 -5.78 7.81
C GLY A 158 -11.61 -6.33 7.64
N GLY A 159 -10.60 -5.55 8.03
CA GLY A 159 -9.20 -5.89 7.80
C GLY A 159 -8.68 -5.49 6.42
N ASP A 160 -9.38 -4.61 5.72
CA ASP A 160 -9.04 -4.16 4.36
C ASP A 160 -7.68 -3.44 4.31
N ALA A 161 -7.40 -2.61 5.32
CA ALA A 161 -6.12 -1.89 5.43
C ALA A 161 -4.92 -2.84 5.63
N CYS A 162 -5.14 -4.08 6.04
CA CYS A 162 -4.10 -5.11 6.14
C CYS A 162 -3.49 -5.44 4.77
N HIS A 163 -4.24 -5.25 3.68
CA HIS A 163 -3.77 -5.46 2.31
C HIS A 163 -2.65 -4.50 1.90
N LEU A 164 -2.46 -3.38 2.60
CA LEU A 164 -1.29 -2.52 2.44
C LEU A 164 0.02 -3.29 2.71
N LEU A 165 0.05 -4.09 3.77
CA LEU A 165 1.23 -4.91 4.09
C LEU A 165 1.40 -6.08 3.10
N SER A 166 0.30 -6.65 2.59
CA SER A 166 0.36 -7.66 1.52
C SER A 166 1.05 -7.07 0.28
N GLY A 167 0.55 -5.97 -0.24
CA GLY A 167 1.11 -5.32 -1.43
C GLY A 167 2.55 -4.84 -1.23
N PHE A 168 2.85 -4.25 -0.06
CA PHE A 168 4.20 -3.79 0.26
C PHE A 168 5.20 -4.96 0.29
N SER A 169 4.88 -6.02 1.01
CA SER A 169 5.73 -7.21 1.14
C SER A 169 5.91 -7.93 -0.19
N GLN A 170 4.85 -8.01 -0.98
CA GLN A 170 4.89 -8.60 -2.31
C GLN A 170 5.87 -7.86 -3.22
N GLU A 171 5.79 -6.54 -3.31
CA GLU A 171 6.67 -5.74 -4.16
C GLU A 171 8.14 -5.84 -3.72
N VAL A 172 8.41 -5.83 -2.39
CA VAL A 172 9.78 -6.03 -1.89
C VAL A 172 10.33 -7.39 -2.29
N LEU A 173 9.52 -8.45 -2.18
CA LEU A 173 9.92 -9.80 -2.57
C LEU A 173 10.17 -9.93 -4.07
N GLU A 174 9.25 -9.49 -4.91
CA GLU A 174 9.38 -9.52 -6.36
C GLU A 174 10.67 -8.83 -6.83
N ARG A 175 10.97 -7.67 -6.22
CA ARG A 175 12.21 -6.93 -6.52
C ARG A 175 13.48 -7.63 -6.00
N ALA A 176 13.40 -8.24 -4.83
CA ALA A 176 14.55 -8.91 -4.22
C ALA A 176 14.90 -10.21 -4.93
N MET A 177 13.86 -10.98 -5.30
CA MET A 177 14.00 -12.32 -5.89
C MET A 177 14.08 -12.28 -7.42
N GLY A 178 13.58 -11.21 -8.06
CA GLY A 178 13.47 -11.14 -9.52
C GLY A 178 12.45 -12.13 -10.10
N ALA A 179 11.53 -12.63 -9.28
CA ALA A 179 10.49 -13.60 -9.62
C ALA A 179 9.14 -13.15 -9.06
N PRO A 180 8.01 -13.56 -9.65
CA PRO A 180 6.70 -13.28 -9.12
C PRO A 180 6.57 -13.80 -7.68
N ALA A 181 5.88 -13.04 -6.84
CA ALA A 181 5.57 -13.43 -5.47
C ALA A 181 4.10 -13.13 -5.17
N ARG A 182 3.52 -13.93 -4.27
CA ARG A 182 2.20 -13.69 -3.70
C ARG A 182 2.33 -13.58 -2.19
N VAL A 183 1.67 -12.58 -1.61
CA VAL A 183 1.60 -12.44 -0.15
C VAL A 183 0.14 -12.45 0.26
N THR A 184 -0.24 -13.51 0.97
CA THR A 184 -1.60 -13.74 1.43
C THR A 184 -1.73 -13.34 2.90
N HIS A 185 -2.79 -12.61 3.25
CA HIS A 185 -3.17 -12.29 4.61
C HIS A 185 -3.96 -13.46 5.18
N THR A 186 -3.32 -14.28 6.01
CA THR A 186 -3.87 -15.57 6.48
C THR A 186 -4.59 -15.46 7.83
N GLN A 187 -4.22 -14.50 8.68
CA GLN A 187 -4.88 -14.20 9.95
C GLN A 187 -5.09 -12.71 10.14
N CYS A 188 -6.21 -12.30 10.74
CA CYS A 188 -6.57 -10.89 10.91
C CYS A 188 -7.14 -10.59 12.30
N GLN A 189 -6.48 -9.69 13.03
CA GLN A 189 -6.95 -9.22 14.33
C GLN A 189 -8.34 -8.56 14.27
N SER A 190 -8.62 -7.82 13.20
CA SER A 190 -9.95 -7.21 12.98
C SER A 190 -11.06 -8.25 12.84
N ARG A 191 -10.72 -9.48 12.44
CA ARG A 191 -11.65 -10.61 12.29
C ARG A 191 -11.65 -11.57 13.48
N GLY A 192 -10.95 -11.22 14.58
CA GLY A 192 -10.92 -11.98 15.82
C GLY A 192 -9.71 -12.89 16.02
N ASP A 193 -8.76 -12.92 15.09
CA ASP A 193 -7.53 -13.68 15.27
C ASP A 193 -6.61 -13.02 16.33
N PRO A 194 -5.69 -13.77 16.96
CA PRO A 194 -4.79 -13.23 17.99
C PRO A 194 -3.75 -12.26 17.43
N LEU A 195 -3.50 -12.29 16.13
CA LEU A 195 -2.56 -11.42 15.42
C LEU A 195 -2.94 -11.33 13.93
N CYS A 196 -2.36 -10.35 13.23
CA CYS A 196 -2.36 -10.33 11.78
C CYS A 196 -1.14 -11.08 11.26
N ARG A 197 -1.32 -11.94 10.23
CA ARG A 197 -0.26 -12.75 9.65
C ARG A 197 -0.34 -12.75 8.13
N TRP A 198 0.82 -12.55 7.51
CA TRP A 198 1.00 -12.56 6.06
C TRP A 198 2.04 -13.60 5.69
N GLU A 199 1.70 -14.47 4.77
CA GLU A 199 2.57 -15.54 4.29
C GLU A 199 2.87 -15.35 2.81
N ALA A 200 4.14 -15.50 2.46
CA ALA A 200 4.61 -15.31 1.10
C ALA A 200 4.93 -16.63 0.41
N GLU A 201 4.47 -16.75 -0.81
CA GLU A 201 4.87 -17.77 -1.77
C GLU A 201 5.70 -17.11 -2.88
N VAL A 202 6.85 -17.71 -3.20
CA VAL A 202 7.77 -17.25 -4.26
C VAL A 202 8.18 -18.44 -5.11
N GLY A 203 7.92 -18.40 -6.41
CA GLY A 203 8.32 -19.49 -7.30
C GLY A 203 7.83 -19.33 -8.73
N GLU A 204 8.41 -20.16 -9.62
CA GLU A 204 8.08 -20.19 -11.04
C GLU A 204 6.67 -20.72 -11.36
N GLY A 205 6.00 -21.38 -10.41
CA GLY A 205 4.63 -21.89 -10.56
C GLY A 205 3.53 -20.85 -10.36
N TYR A 206 3.87 -19.63 -9.95
CA TYR A 206 2.90 -18.56 -9.79
C TYR A 206 2.81 -17.76 -11.10
N THR A 207 2.03 -18.25 -12.04
CA THR A 207 1.65 -17.48 -13.22
C THR A 207 0.83 -16.28 -12.73
N ARG A 208 1.28 -15.06 -13.01
CA ARG A 208 0.43 -13.88 -12.93
C ARG A 208 -0.87 -14.24 -13.62
N VAL A 209 -1.98 -14.23 -12.91
CA VAL A 209 -3.28 -14.14 -13.56
C VAL A 209 -3.27 -12.74 -14.17
N VAL A 210 -2.83 -12.67 -15.41
CA VAL A 210 -3.00 -11.49 -16.26
C VAL A 210 -4.51 -11.36 -16.34
N ASP A 211 -5.00 -10.22 -15.88
CA ASP A 211 -6.40 -9.85 -15.95
C ASP A 211 -6.81 -9.93 -17.43
N LEU A 212 -7.45 -11.04 -17.80
CA LEU A 212 -7.90 -11.32 -19.18
C LEU A 212 -9.02 -10.38 -19.64
N SER A 213 -9.46 -9.46 -18.77
CA SER A 213 -10.43 -8.43 -19.13
C SER A 213 -9.93 -7.44 -20.18
N ASN A 214 -8.62 -7.42 -20.49
CA ASN A 214 -8.06 -6.56 -21.54
C ASN A 214 -7.77 -7.31 -22.87
N ALA A 215 -8.00 -8.61 -22.94
CA ALA A 215 -7.70 -9.38 -24.16
C ALA A 215 -8.88 -9.44 -25.16
N GLU A 216 -10.08 -9.02 -24.75
CA GLU A 216 -11.26 -9.03 -25.63
C GLU A 216 -11.54 -7.69 -26.32
N ALA A 217 -10.67 -6.67 -26.10
CA ALA A 217 -10.82 -5.36 -26.73
C ALA A 217 -9.95 -5.18 -28.00
N GLU A 218 -9.16 -6.19 -28.39
CA GLU A 218 -8.28 -6.14 -29.58
C GLU A 218 -8.59 -7.27 -30.60
N ALA A 219 -9.82 -7.77 -30.64
CA ALA A 219 -10.25 -8.72 -31.69
C ALA A 219 -11.41 -8.15 -32.51
#